data_01768d2d606d334f1b0ce55aef9af806
#
_entry.id   01768d2d606d334f1b0ce55aef9af806
#
_cell.length_a   1.000
_cell.length_b   1.000
_cell.length_c   1.000
_cell.angle_alpha   90.00
_cell.angle_beta   90.00
_cell.angle_gamma   90.00
#
_symmetry.space_group_name_H-M   'P 1'
#
loop_
_entity.id
_entity.type
_entity.pdbx_description
1 polymer ?
#
loop_
_entity_poly.entity_id
_entity_poly.type
_entity_poly.pdbx_seq_one_letter_code
_entity_poly.pdbx_strand_id
1 'polypeptide(L)'
;PDCVINVGVSGPGVVRAALAKAPKDAPMNEIADIIKKTAFKITRMGQLVGSLASERLGVPFGIVDLSLAPTPAVGDSVAYILEEMGLQTCGAYGTTACLAMLNDAVKKGGVMASSTVGGLSGAFIPVSEDAGMIAATRAGVLCLEKLEAMTAVCSVGLDMIVIPGETTAEVISGIIADVAAIVMVNSKTTAVRVIPAVGKQAGDELEFGGLLGSGPIMKINQSDNSVMIHRMGRIPAPLQSLKN
;
A
#
# COMPACT_ATOMS: atom_id res chain seq x y z
N PRO A 1 15.61 -16.94 -18.72
CA PRO A 1 16.46 -17.85 -17.96
C PRO A 1 15.64 -18.57 -16.89
N ASP A 2 16.04 -19.81 -16.53
CA ASP A 2 15.35 -20.61 -15.51
C ASP A 2 15.62 -20.12 -14.09
N CYS A 3 16.61 -19.26 -13.91
CA CYS A 3 16.97 -18.65 -12.65
C CYS A 3 17.42 -17.19 -12.87
N VAL A 4 17.00 -16.29 -11.98
CA VAL A 4 17.35 -14.87 -12.04
C VAL A 4 17.43 -14.31 -10.60
N ILE A 5 18.31 -13.35 -10.37
CA ILE A 5 18.42 -12.62 -9.10
C ILE A 5 17.60 -11.36 -9.20
N ASN A 6 16.58 -11.23 -8.33
CA ASN A 6 15.85 -9.98 -8.10
C ASN A 6 16.20 -9.44 -6.73
N VAL A 7 16.25 -8.11 -6.59
CA VAL A 7 16.52 -7.44 -5.32
C VAL A 7 15.30 -6.64 -4.90
N GLY A 8 14.65 -7.05 -3.81
CA GLY A 8 13.61 -6.27 -3.14
C GLY A 8 14.24 -5.44 -2.02
N VAL A 9 13.91 -4.16 -1.98
CA VAL A 9 14.37 -3.25 -0.93
C VAL A 9 13.16 -2.68 -0.20
N SER A 10 13.02 -3.02 1.09
CA SER A 10 12.05 -2.37 1.97
C SER A 10 12.54 -0.96 2.31
N GLY A 11 11.69 0.03 2.13
CA GLY A 11 12.07 1.43 2.21
C GLY A 11 11.36 2.33 3.23
N PRO A 12 10.25 1.91 3.92
CA PRO A 12 9.46 2.85 4.72
C PRO A 12 10.28 3.55 5.80
N GLY A 13 11.05 2.82 6.59
CA GLY A 13 11.86 3.39 7.67
C GLY A 13 12.91 4.38 7.19
N VAL A 14 13.52 4.14 6.03
CA VAL A 14 14.53 5.03 5.45
C VAL A 14 13.91 6.33 4.96
N VAL A 15 12.75 6.24 4.29
CA VAL A 15 12.01 7.42 3.79
C VAL A 15 11.51 8.24 4.98
N ARG A 16 10.92 7.60 5.99
CA ARG A 16 10.50 8.26 7.23
C ARG A 16 11.66 9.00 7.91
N ALA A 17 12.80 8.34 8.10
CA ALA A 17 13.96 8.94 8.73
C ALA A 17 14.55 10.12 7.94
N ALA A 18 14.39 10.13 6.62
CA ALA A 18 14.77 11.25 5.78
C ALA A 18 13.82 12.45 5.97
N LEU A 19 12.50 12.19 6.01
CA LEU A 19 11.48 13.23 6.23
C LEU A 19 11.53 13.82 7.63
N ALA A 20 11.81 13.02 8.66
CA ALA A 20 11.92 13.50 10.03
C ALA A 20 13.05 14.54 10.22
N LYS A 21 13.99 14.64 9.27
CA LYS A 21 15.05 15.65 9.24
C LYS A 21 14.67 16.90 8.45
N ALA A 22 13.58 16.89 7.75
CA ALA A 22 13.11 18.04 6.99
C ALA A 22 12.62 19.15 7.93
N PRO A 23 12.74 20.43 7.55
CA PRO A 23 12.05 21.51 8.26
C PRO A 23 10.54 21.23 8.35
N LYS A 24 9.93 21.50 9.50
CA LYS A 24 8.49 21.25 9.70
C LYS A 24 7.60 22.12 8.82
N ASP A 25 8.09 23.23 8.33
CA ASP A 25 7.44 24.18 7.42
C ASP A 25 7.86 23.99 5.96
N ALA A 26 8.60 22.90 5.65
CA ALA A 26 9.02 22.62 4.28
C ALA A 26 7.80 22.49 3.34
N PRO A 27 7.80 23.14 2.18
CA PRO A 27 6.71 23.04 1.24
C PRO A 27 6.66 21.64 0.59
N MET A 28 5.48 21.25 0.10
CA MET A 28 5.24 19.90 -0.43
C MET A 28 6.18 19.48 -1.57
N ASN A 29 6.64 20.41 -2.40
CA ASN A 29 7.63 20.12 -3.44
C ASN A 29 9.00 19.74 -2.87
N GLU A 30 9.41 20.31 -1.75
CA GLU A 30 10.65 19.92 -1.05
C GLU A 30 10.49 18.54 -0.40
N ILE A 31 9.36 18.26 0.24
CA ILE A 31 9.00 16.94 0.76
C ILE A 31 9.07 15.89 -0.35
N ALA A 32 8.44 16.15 -1.51
CA ALA A 32 8.50 15.25 -2.66
C ALA A 32 9.93 15.03 -3.18
N ASP A 33 10.76 16.07 -3.19
CA ASP A 33 12.17 15.98 -3.59
C ASP A 33 13.02 15.14 -2.62
N ILE A 34 12.78 15.26 -1.31
CA ILE A 34 13.43 14.43 -0.29
C ILE A 34 13.07 12.96 -0.52
N ILE A 35 11.80 12.65 -0.71
CA ILE A 35 11.33 11.29 -0.98
C ILE A 35 11.99 10.75 -2.26
N LYS A 36 11.93 11.48 -3.36
CA LYS A 36 12.51 11.11 -4.65
C LYS A 36 14.01 10.84 -4.55
N LYS A 37 14.77 11.73 -3.92
CA LYS A 37 16.23 11.56 -3.71
C LYS A 37 16.55 10.36 -2.83
N THR A 38 15.72 10.10 -1.82
CA THR A 38 15.88 8.93 -0.93
C THR A 38 15.60 7.64 -1.70
N ALA A 39 14.52 7.57 -2.44
CA ALA A 39 14.17 6.44 -3.30
C ALA A 39 15.27 6.16 -4.34
N PHE A 40 15.82 7.21 -4.96
CA PHE A 40 16.95 7.09 -5.88
C PHE A 40 18.15 6.40 -5.23
N LYS A 41 18.55 6.84 -4.02
CA LYS A 41 19.70 6.27 -3.30
C LYS A 41 19.48 4.80 -2.94
N ILE A 42 18.29 4.47 -2.46
CA ILE A 42 17.92 3.09 -2.09
C ILE A 42 17.96 2.19 -3.32
N THR A 43 17.39 2.62 -4.44
CA THR A 43 17.37 1.85 -5.70
C THR A 43 18.79 1.65 -6.24
N ARG A 44 19.65 2.68 -6.19
CA ARG A 44 21.06 2.54 -6.59
C ARG A 44 21.83 1.52 -5.75
N MET A 45 21.55 1.48 -4.45
CA MET A 45 22.12 0.46 -3.55
C MET A 45 21.64 -0.94 -3.92
N GLY A 46 20.33 -1.10 -4.15
CA GLY A 46 19.75 -2.37 -4.61
C GLY A 46 20.36 -2.84 -5.94
N GLN A 47 20.54 -1.95 -6.89
CA GLN A 47 21.22 -2.25 -8.16
C GLN A 47 22.66 -2.73 -7.96
N LEU A 48 23.44 -2.04 -7.12
CA LEU A 48 24.81 -2.42 -6.81
C LEU A 48 24.89 -3.83 -6.21
N VAL A 49 24.05 -4.10 -5.21
CA VAL A 49 24.00 -5.42 -4.54
C VAL A 49 23.61 -6.52 -5.54
N GLY A 50 22.57 -6.26 -6.36
CA GLY A 50 22.11 -7.21 -7.38
C GLY A 50 23.18 -7.53 -8.43
N SER A 51 23.89 -6.50 -8.90
CA SER A 51 24.97 -6.68 -9.88
C SER A 51 26.13 -7.50 -9.30
N LEU A 52 26.56 -7.19 -8.07
CA LEU A 52 27.63 -7.95 -7.40
C LEU A 52 27.23 -9.39 -7.10
N ALA A 53 25.97 -9.62 -6.70
CA ALA A 53 25.46 -10.97 -6.47
C ALA A 53 25.43 -11.77 -7.79
N SER A 54 24.96 -11.16 -8.87
CA SER A 54 24.92 -11.74 -10.21
C SER A 54 26.32 -12.18 -10.66
N GLU A 55 27.30 -11.31 -10.53
CA GLU A 55 28.69 -11.61 -10.89
C GLU A 55 29.27 -12.77 -10.07
N ARG A 56 29.05 -12.76 -8.74
CA ARG A 56 29.59 -13.79 -7.84
C ARG A 56 28.96 -15.17 -8.01
N LEU A 57 27.67 -15.20 -8.33
CA LEU A 57 26.91 -16.44 -8.43
C LEU A 57 26.79 -16.98 -9.86
N GLY A 58 27.20 -16.20 -10.86
CA GLY A 58 27.02 -16.58 -12.27
C GLY A 58 25.56 -16.66 -12.70
N VAL A 59 24.64 -15.94 -11.99
CA VAL A 59 23.20 -15.93 -12.26
C VAL A 59 22.80 -14.56 -12.78
N PRO A 60 22.01 -14.45 -13.88
CA PRO A 60 21.61 -13.15 -14.42
C PRO A 60 20.89 -12.27 -13.39
N PHE A 61 21.21 -10.96 -13.39
CA PHE A 61 20.47 -9.97 -12.64
C PHE A 61 19.18 -9.60 -13.38
N GLY A 62 18.04 -9.57 -12.66
CA GLY A 62 16.73 -9.22 -13.17
C GLY A 62 16.36 -7.79 -12.84
N ILE A 63 15.63 -7.59 -11.73
CA ILE A 63 15.08 -6.29 -11.36
C ILE A 63 15.47 -5.86 -9.94
N VAL A 64 15.36 -4.54 -9.72
CA VAL A 64 15.25 -3.93 -8.39
C VAL A 64 13.81 -3.53 -8.17
N ASP A 65 13.20 -4.04 -7.10
CA ASP A 65 11.89 -3.64 -6.62
C ASP A 65 12.06 -2.75 -5.37
N LEU A 66 11.70 -1.48 -5.49
CA LEU A 66 11.61 -0.56 -4.38
C LEU A 66 10.17 -0.50 -3.89
N SER A 67 9.81 -1.45 -3.06
CA SER A 67 8.52 -1.45 -2.36
C SER A 67 8.65 -0.72 -1.03
N LEU A 68 7.75 0.24 -0.80
CA LEU A 68 7.48 0.71 0.55
C LEU A 68 6.49 -0.28 1.19
N ALA A 69 6.96 -1.51 1.39
CA ALA A 69 6.26 -2.57 2.09
C ALA A 69 6.65 -2.52 3.56
N PRO A 70 5.74 -2.14 4.45
CA PRO A 70 6.05 -2.00 5.87
C PRO A 70 6.21 -3.36 6.54
N THR A 71 6.75 -3.34 7.77
CA THR A 71 6.74 -4.46 8.70
C THR A 71 6.08 -4.02 10.01
N PRO A 72 5.67 -4.95 10.90
CA PRO A 72 5.12 -4.59 12.21
C PRO A 72 6.10 -3.85 13.13
N ALA A 73 7.37 -3.79 12.74
CA ALA A 73 8.40 -3.11 13.53
C ALA A 73 8.13 -1.60 13.63
N VAL A 74 8.27 -1.07 14.83
CA VAL A 74 8.13 0.37 15.08
C VAL A 74 9.19 1.12 14.27
N GLY A 75 8.74 2.03 13.41
CA GLY A 75 9.62 2.83 12.55
C GLY A 75 9.60 2.42 11.07
N ASP A 76 9.14 1.23 10.74
CA ASP A 76 9.02 0.73 9.37
C ASP A 76 7.55 0.75 8.91
N SER A 77 6.96 1.94 8.81
CA SER A 77 5.53 2.16 8.58
C SER A 77 5.32 3.19 7.47
N VAL A 78 4.45 2.87 6.51
CA VAL A 78 3.97 3.81 5.49
C VAL A 78 3.04 4.85 6.10
N ALA A 79 2.19 4.47 7.05
CA ALA A 79 1.33 5.42 7.75
C ALA A 79 2.16 6.51 8.44
N TYR A 80 3.25 6.15 9.09
CA TYR A 80 4.13 7.14 9.72
C TYR A 80 4.89 8.02 8.71
N ILE A 81 5.14 7.56 7.48
CA ILE A 81 5.62 8.46 6.41
C ILE A 81 4.57 9.54 6.12
N LEU A 82 3.30 9.13 5.99
CA LEU A 82 2.21 10.07 5.70
C LEU A 82 2.01 11.09 6.85
N GLU A 83 2.23 10.66 8.09
CA GLU A 83 2.20 11.54 9.26
C GLU A 83 3.38 12.53 9.26
N GLU A 84 4.60 12.11 8.91
CA GLU A 84 5.74 13.03 8.73
C GLU A 84 5.51 14.04 7.59
N MET A 85 4.60 13.75 6.64
CA MET A 85 4.18 14.70 5.61
C MET A 85 3.18 15.75 6.13
N GLY A 86 2.81 15.71 7.41
CA GLY A 86 1.98 16.71 8.08
C GLY A 86 0.58 16.23 8.46
N LEU A 87 0.26 14.94 8.34
CA LEU A 87 -0.99 14.40 8.86
C LEU A 87 -0.86 14.09 10.36
N GLN A 88 -1.86 14.42 11.14
CA GLN A 88 -1.90 14.05 12.56
C GLN A 88 -1.99 12.53 12.74
N THR A 89 -2.77 11.87 11.88
CA THR A 89 -2.99 10.43 11.88
C THR A 89 -3.33 9.96 10.48
N CYS A 90 -2.79 8.83 10.06
CA CYS A 90 -3.18 8.20 8.82
C CYS A 90 -4.69 7.90 8.80
N GLY A 91 -5.37 8.18 7.70
CA GLY A 91 -6.82 8.12 7.59
C GLY A 91 -7.50 9.48 7.62
N ALA A 92 -6.87 10.51 8.21
CA ALA A 92 -7.36 11.89 8.15
C ALA A 92 -7.54 12.38 6.69
N TYR A 93 -8.32 13.43 6.50
CA TYR A 93 -8.44 14.06 5.19
C TYR A 93 -7.06 14.55 4.72
N GLY A 94 -6.74 14.30 3.45
CA GLY A 94 -5.41 14.51 2.89
C GLY A 94 -4.57 13.23 2.75
N THR A 95 -4.90 12.15 3.46
CA THR A 95 -4.14 10.88 3.39
C THR A 95 -3.99 10.35 1.96
N THR A 96 -5.06 10.31 1.19
CA THR A 96 -5.03 9.85 -0.22
C THR A 96 -4.15 10.76 -1.08
N ALA A 97 -4.19 12.09 -0.87
CA ALA A 97 -3.34 13.04 -1.59
C ALA A 97 -1.85 12.86 -1.24
N CYS A 98 -1.53 12.73 0.05
CA CYS A 98 -0.16 12.45 0.50
C CYS A 98 0.36 11.11 -0.05
N LEU A 99 -0.48 10.07 -0.06
CA LEU A 99 -0.13 8.77 -0.62
C LEU A 99 0.13 8.85 -2.13
N ALA A 100 -0.67 9.60 -2.88
CA ALA A 100 -0.45 9.84 -4.30
C ALA A 100 0.92 10.48 -4.56
N MET A 101 1.26 11.54 -3.82
CA MET A 101 2.55 12.20 -3.91
C MET A 101 3.71 11.29 -3.49
N LEU A 102 3.56 10.55 -2.40
CA LEU A 102 4.54 9.57 -1.95
C LEU A 102 4.84 8.54 -3.04
N ASN A 103 3.80 7.95 -3.60
CA ASN A 103 3.93 6.90 -4.62
C ASN A 103 4.58 7.43 -5.91
N ASP A 104 4.17 8.62 -6.37
CA ASP A 104 4.76 9.29 -7.53
C ASP A 104 6.25 9.61 -7.33
N ALA A 105 6.60 10.19 -6.18
CA ALA A 105 7.98 10.55 -5.86
C ALA A 105 8.90 9.32 -5.76
N VAL A 106 8.42 8.24 -5.14
CA VAL A 106 9.14 6.97 -5.05
C VAL A 106 9.40 6.38 -6.43
N LYS A 107 8.37 6.31 -7.28
CA LYS A 107 8.50 5.78 -8.65
C LYS A 107 9.44 6.62 -9.50
N LYS A 108 9.36 7.94 -9.44
CA LYS A 108 10.29 8.86 -10.12
C LYS A 108 11.74 8.63 -9.68
N GLY A 109 11.98 8.49 -8.38
CA GLY A 109 13.31 8.19 -7.83
C GLY A 109 13.85 6.87 -8.32
N GLY A 110 13.03 5.81 -8.33
CA GLY A 110 13.38 4.49 -8.81
C GLY A 110 13.76 4.46 -10.29
N VAL A 111 12.88 4.96 -11.14
CA VAL A 111 13.11 5.01 -12.61
C VAL A 111 14.36 5.81 -12.99
N MET A 112 14.66 6.89 -12.28
CA MET A 112 15.89 7.67 -12.50
C MET A 112 17.16 6.96 -12.03
N ALA A 113 17.03 5.99 -11.11
CA ALA A 113 18.18 5.30 -10.51
C ALA A 113 18.63 4.07 -11.26
N SER A 114 17.73 3.38 -11.97
CA SER A 114 18.01 2.10 -12.63
C SER A 114 17.10 1.90 -13.84
N SER A 115 17.66 1.27 -14.89
CA SER A 115 16.89 0.82 -16.05
C SER A 115 16.18 -0.52 -15.82
N THR A 116 16.47 -1.19 -14.71
CA THR A 116 15.94 -2.51 -14.36
C THR A 116 14.99 -2.45 -13.16
N VAL A 117 14.29 -1.34 -12.98
CA VAL A 117 13.22 -1.22 -11.99
C VAL A 117 12.01 -2.06 -12.42
N GLY A 118 11.48 -2.85 -11.49
CA GLY A 118 10.35 -3.72 -11.75
C GLY A 118 9.57 -4.04 -10.48
N GLY A 119 8.80 -5.11 -10.53
CA GLY A 119 7.92 -5.50 -9.44
C GLY A 119 6.80 -4.49 -9.20
N LEU A 120 6.36 -4.34 -7.97
CA LEU A 120 5.29 -3.41 -7.59
C LEU A 120 5.79 -1.99 -7.26
N SER A 121 7.08 -1.83 -7.01
CA SER A 121 7.80 -0.58 -6.73
C SER A 121 6.93 0.62 -6.37
N GLY A 122 6.65 0.81 -5.08
CA GLY A 122 5.80 1.90 -4.59
C GLY A 122 5.25 1.66 -3.20
N ALA A 123 4.31 2.49 -2.78
CA ALA A 123 3.75 2.46 -1.44
C ALA A 123 2.63 1.41 -1.30
N PHE A 124 2.75 0.56 -0.29
CA PHE A 124 1.78 -0.44 0.12
C PHE A 124 0.97 0.06 1.31
N ILE A 125 -0.22 -0.48 1.49
CA ILE A 125 -1.14 -0.09 2.57
C ILE A 125 -1.71 -1.30 3.33
N PRO A 126 -0.89 -2.31 3.70
CA PRO A 126 -1.39 -3.41 4.51
C PRO A 126 -1.69 -2.91 5.92
N VAL A 127 -2.79 -3.39 6.51
CA VAL A 127 -3.18 -2.93 7.85
C VAL A 127 -2.40 -3.66 8.92
N SER A 128 -2.37 -5.00 8.94
CA SER A 128 -1.75 -5.76 10.04
C SER A 128 -0.22 -5.75 10.04
N GLU A 129 0.39 -5.40 8.91
CA GLU A 129 1.84 -5.37 8.74
C GLU A 129 2.45 -3.98 8.99
N ASP A 130 1.63 -2.99 9.36
CA ASP A 130 2.04 -1.58 9.52
C ASP A 130 1.59 -1.03 10.86
N ALA A 131 2.54 -0.74 11.75
CA ALA A 131 2.26 -0.25 13.10
C ALA A 131 1.42 1.04 13.12
N GLY A 132 1.61 1.93 12.17
CA GLY A 132 0.83 3.16 12.05
C GLY A 132 -0.60 2.91 11.51
N MET A 133 -0.77 1.99 10.54
CA MET A 133 -2.10 1.60 10.06
C MET A 133 -2.89 0.91 11.17
N ILE A 134 -2.27 0.02 11.94
CA ILE A 134 -2.86 -0.62 13.11
C ILE A 134 -3.33 0.45 14.11
N ALA A 135 -2.46 1.40 14.47
CA ALA A 135 -2.79 2.47 15.40
C ALA A 135 -3.95 3.35 14.91
N ALA A 136 -3.93 3.73 13.64
CA ALA A 136 -4.98 4.54 13.01
C ALA A 136 -6.34 3.81 12.95
N THR A 137 -6.32 2.49 12.72
CA THR A 137 -7.53 1.65 12.74
C THR A 137 -8.09 1.53 14.14
N ARG A 138 -7.25 1.28 15.15
CA ARG A 138 -7.68 1.25 16.57
C ARG A 138 -8.28 2.58 17.04
N ALA A 139 -7.73 3.69 16.55
CA ALA A 139 -8.26 5.02 16.82
C ALA A 139 -9.55 5.35 16.06
N GLY A 140 -10.01 4.48 15.16
CA GLY A 140 -11.20 4.71 14.33
C GLY A 140 -11.04 5.82 13.28
N VAL A 141 -9.82 6.25 13.00
CA VAL A 141 -9.53 7.29 11.98
C VAL A 141 -9.36 6.66 10.60
N LEU A 142 -8.77 5.47 10.55
CA LEU A 142 -8.65 4.69 9.32
C LEU A 142 -9.80 3.67 9.25
N CYS A 143 -10.62 3.77 8.20
CA CYS A 143 -11.73 2.88 7.92
C CYS A 143 -11.59 2.24 6.53
N LEU A 144 -12.43 1.24 6.24
CA LEU A 144 -12.36 0.51 4.98
C LEU A 144 -12.59 1.42 3.77
N GLU A 145 -13.56 2.31 3.83
CA GLU A 145 -13.90 3.25 2.75
C GLU A 145 -12.72 4.21 2.47
N LYS A 146 -11.97 4.59 3.50
CA LYS A 146 -10.73 5.36 3.30
C LYS A 146 -9.66 4.54 2.60
N LEU A 147 -9.49 3.28 2.97
CA LEU A 147 -8.56 2.36 2.33
C LEU A 147 -8.95 2.09 0.87
N GLU A 148 -10.25 1.94 0.57
CA GLU A 148 -10.75 1.83 -0.82
C GLU A 148 -10.36 3.06 -1.64
N ALA A 149 -10.58 4.27 -1.13
CA ALA A 149 -10.13 5.50 -1.81
C ALA A 149 -8.60 5.53 -2.01
N MET A 150 -7.82 5.03 -1.05
CA MET A 150 -6.37 4.94 -1.14
C MET A 150 -5.91 3.93 -2.21
N THR A 151 -6.72 2.92 -2.55
CA THR A 151 -6.38 1.97 -3.61
C THR A 151 -6.24 2.63 -4.97
N ALA A 152 -6.87 3.77 -5.20
CA ALA A 152 -6.71 4.53 -6.43
C ALA A 152 -5.26 4.96 -6.69
N VAL A 153 -4.45 5.11 -5.66
CA VAL A 153 -3.10 5.71 -5.73
C VAL A 153 -1.99 4.88 -5.08
N CYS A 154 -2.31 3.79 -4.36
CA CYS A 154 -1.32 2.88 -3.81
C CYS A 154 -0.76 1.91 -4.87
N SER A 155 0.21 1.08 -4.52
CA SER A 155 0.82 0.13 -5.46
C SER A 155 0.20 -1.27 -5.46
N VAL A 156 -0.52 -1.68 -4.41
CA VAL A 156 -1.05 -3.04 -4.28
C VAL A 156 -2.57 -3.08 -4.28
N GLY A 157 -3.23 -2.39 -3.38
CA GLY A 157 -4.68 -2.46 -3.15
C GLY A 157 -5.01 -2.61 -1.69
N LEU A 158 -6.18 -3.17 -1.39
CA LEU A 158 -6.56 -3.56 -0.04
C LEU A 158 -5.72 -4.76 0.40
N ASP A 159 -5.09 -4.67 1.56
CA ASP A 159 -4.17 -5.70 2.01
C ASP A 159 -4.22 -5.90 3.52
N MET A 160 -4.23 -7.17 3.94
CA MET A 160 -4.19 -7.58 5.35
C MET A 160 -5.22 -6.87 6.23
N ILE A 161 -6.46 -6.73 5.72
CA ILE A 161 -7.56 -6.09 6.45
C ILE A 161 -8.40 -7.17 7.14
N VAL A 162 -8.42 -7.14 8.47
CA VAL A 162 -9.23 -8.06 9.25
C VAL A 162 -10.63 -7.48 9.41
N ILE A 163 -11.63 -8.28 9.10
CA ILE A 163 -13.05 -7.94 9.17
C ILE A 163 -13.81 -8.93 10.06
N PRO A 164 -15.02 -8.60 10.57
CA PRO A 164 -15.82 -9.50 11.37
C PRO A 164 -16.06 -10.84 10.69
N GLY A 165 -16.03 -11.92 11.46
CA GLY A 165 -16.14 -13.29 10.94
C GLY A 165 -17.49 -13.65 10.34
N GLU A 166 -18.55 -12.95 10.74
CA GLU A 166 -19.92 -13.09 10.20
C GLU A 166 -20.18 -12.28 8.92
N THR A 167 -19.17 -11.57 8.40
CA THR A 167 -19.32 -10.81 7.15
C THR A 167 -19.73 -11.73 6.01
N THR A 168 -20.85 -11.41 5.35
CA THR A 168 -21.42 -12.27 4.32
C THR A 168 -20.60 -12.24 3.02
N ALA A 169 -20.74 -13.27 2.21
CA ALA A 169 -20.08 -13.35 0.90
C ALA A 169 -20.52 -12.20 -0.02
N GLU A 170 -21.77 -11.74 0.10
CA GLU A 170 -22.32 -10.63 -0.67
C GLU A 170 -21.64 -9.32 -0.31
N VAL A 171 -21.42 -9.04 0.98
CA VAL A 171 -20.69 -7.85 1.44
C VAL A 171 -19.24 -7.90 0.92
N ILE A 172 -18.55 -9.02 1.05
CA ILE A 172 -17.17 -9.17 0.51
C ILE A 172 -17.17 -8.98 -1.01
N SER A 173 -18.14 -9.52 -1.72
CA SER A 173 -18.28 -9.33 -3.18
C SER A 173 -18.49 -7.86 -3.54
N GLY A 174 -19.25 -7.13 -2.72
CA GLY A 174 -19.44 -5.67 -2.85
C GLY A 174 -18.11 -4.91 -2.71
N ILE A 175 -17.32 -5.20 -1.69
CA ILE A 175 -15.98 -4.61 -1.49
C ILE A 175 -15.09 -4.86 -2.72
N ILE A 176 -15.10 -6.09 -3.26
CA ILE A 176 -14.33 -6.42 -4.46
C ILE A 176 -14.82 -5.63 -5.67
N ALA A 177 -16.14 -5.48 -5.83
CA ALA A 177 -16.73 -4.74 -6.93
C ALA A 177 -16.38 -3.24 -6.89
N ASP A 178 -16.41 -2.63 -5.70
CA ASP A 178 -16.06 -1.22 -5.49
C ASP A 178 -14.59 -0.96 -5.80
N VAL A 179 -13.70 -1.80 -5.28
CA VAL A 179 -12.27 -1.70 -5.60
C VAL A 179 -12.00 -1.92 -7.09
N ALA A 180 -12.68 -2.88 -7.73
CA ALA A 180 -12.56 -3.11 -9.16
C ALA A 180 -13.00 -1.88 -9.97
N ALA A 181 -14.09 -1.21 -9.58
CA ALA A 181 -14.54 0.03 -10.22
C ALA A 181 -13.52 1.17 -10.10
N ILE A 182 -12.99 1.40 -8.89
CA ILE A 182 -11.97 2.43 -8.62
C ILE A 182 -10.73 2.22 -9.49
N VAL A 183 -10.20 1.01 -9.52
CA VAL A 183 -8.94 0.73 -10.23
C VAL A 183 -9.10 0.67 -11.73
N MET A 184 -10.28 0.27 -12.22
CA MET A 184 -10.60 0.28 -13.65
C MET A 184 -10.61 1.72 -14.20
N VAL A 185 -11.22 2.67 -13.49
CA VAL A 185 -11.17 4.10 -13.85
C VAL A 185 -9.74 4.62 -13.89
N ASN A 186 -8.88 4.13 -13.03
CA ASN A 186 -7.47 4.52 -12.95
C ASN A 186 -6.53 3.70 -13.86
N SER A 187 -7.05 2.73 -14.63
CA SER A 187 -6.26 1.82 -15.48
C SER A 187 -5.13 1.15 -14.70
N LYS A 188 -5.46 0.61 -13.53
CA LYS A 188 -4.50 0.13 -12.55
C LYS A 188 -4.79 -1.31 -12.15
N THR A 189 -3.75 -2.12 -11.92
CA THR A 189 -3.86 -3.43 -11.26
C THR A 189 -4.04 -3.27 -9.77
N THR A 190 -4.79 -4.17 -9.16
CA THR A 190 -5.00 -4.18 -7.70
C THR A 190 -5.22 -5.59 -7.17
N ALA A 191 -5.17 -5.71 -5.84
CA ALA A 191 -5.58 -6.90 -5.12
C ALA A 191 -6.54 -6.52 -3.98
N VAL A 192 -7.32 -7.50 -3.53
CA VAL A 192 -8.17 -7.40 -2.34
C VAL A 192 -7.86 -8.59 -1.44
N ARG A 193 -7.21 -8.32 -0.31
CA ARG A 193 -6.95 -9.31 0.74
C ARG A 193 -7.62 -8.86 2.02
N VAL A 194 -8.87 -9.31 2.21
CA VAL A 194 -9.63 -9.16 3.45
C VAL A 194 -9.69 -10.51 4.18
N ILE A 195 -9.71 -10.50 5.50
CA ILE A 195 -9.60 -11.69 6.35
C ILE A 195 -10.78 -11.73 7.31
N PRO A 196 -11.85 -12.49 7.01
CA PRO A 196 -12.93 -12.71 7.97
C PRO A 196 -12.42 -13.49 9.19
N ALA A 197 -12.48 -12.89 10.37
CA ALA A 197 -12.00 -13.48 11.62
C ALA A 197 -13.11 -14.28 12.30
N VAL A 198 -13.21 -15.57 11.99
CA VAL A 198 -14.27 -16.45 12.48
C VAL A 198 -14.38 -16.39 14.01
N GLY A 199 -15.60 -16.15 14.51
CA GLY A 199 -15.91 -16.06 15.94
C GLY A 199 -15.47 -14.76 16.61
N LYS A 200 -14.99 -13.78 15.85
CA LYS A 200 -14.54 -12.47 16.36
C LYS A 200 -15.34 -11.33 15.73
N GLN A 201 -15.37 -10.19 16.42
CA GLN A 201 -16.15 -9.02 16.04
C GLN A 201 -15.29 -7.76 15.93
N ALA A 202 -15.87 -6.69 15.40
CA ALA A 202 -15.20 -5.39 15.31
C ALA A 202 -14.72 -4.92 16.69
N GLY A 203 -13.47 -4.51 16.77
CA GLY A 203 -12.80 -4.12 18.01
C GLY A 203 -11.96 -5.21 18.67
N ASP A 204 -12.16 -6.49 18.31
CA ASP A 204 -11.24 -7.57 18.69
C ASP A 204 -9.94 -7.49 17.86
N GLU A 205 -8.99 -8.35 18.19
CA GLU A 205 -7.74 -8.48 17.46
C GLU A 205 -7.49 -9.92 16.98
N LEU A 206 -6.80 -10.02 15.84
CA LEU A 206 -6.30 -11.28 15.31
C LEU A 206 -4.78 -11.21 15.21
N GLU A 207 -4.10 -12.18 15.82
CA GLU A 207 -2.65 -12.30 15.79
C GLU A 207 -2.24 -13.27 14.68
N PHE A 208 -1.37 -12.84 13.78
CA PHE A 208 -0.81 -13.67 12.72
C PHE A 208 0.63 -14.11 13.05
N GLY A 209 1.34 -13.28 13.81
CA GLY A 209 2.75 -13.49 14.14
C GLY A 209 3.72 -13.14 13.01
N GLY A 210 4.99 -13.06 13.35
CA GLY A 210 6.07 -12.78 12.41
C GLY A 210 5.89 -11.47 11.65
N LEU A 211 6.14 -11.51 10.35
CA LEU A 211 6.03 -10.33 9.48
C LEU A 211 4.59 -9.93 9.16
N LEU A 212 3.62 -10.81 9.37
CA LEU A 212 2.21 -10.51 9.14
C LEU A 212 1.57 -9.72 10.30
N GLY A 213 2.21 -9.71 11.46
CA GLY A 213 1.87 -8.89 12.62
C GLY A 213 0.56 -9.26 13.29
N SER A 214 -0.21 -8.25 13.69
CA SER A 214 -1.53 -8.38 14.29
C SER A 214 -2.50 -7.40 13.65
N GLY A 215 -3.76 -7.80 13.48
CA GLY A 215 -4.80 -6.97 12.87
C GLY A 215 -5.93 -6.65 13.83
N PRO A 216 -6.23 -5.35 14.11
CA PRO A 216 -7.49 -4.98 14.71
C PRO A 216 -8.62 -5.31 13.74
N ILE A 217 -9.71 -5.89 14.24
CA ILE A 217 -10.87 -6.20 13.42
C ILE A 217 -11.61 -4.91 13.12
N MET A 218 -11.57 -4.52 11.86
CA MET A 218 -12.12 -3.25 11.39
C MET A 218 -13.64 -3.31 11.37
N LYS A 219 -14.29 -2.27 11.90
CA LYS A 219 -15.72 -2.12 11.71
C LYS A 219 -16.00 -1.78 10.25
N ILE A 220 -16.86 -2.56 9.62
CA ILE A 220 -17.31 -2.34 8.24
C ILE A 220 -18.82 -2.20 8.17
N ASN A 221 -19.32 -1.59 7.10
CA ASN A 221 -20.74 -1.55 6.81
C ASN A 221 -21.21 -2.96 6.36
N GLN A 222 -22.21 -3.50 7.02
CA GLN A 222 -22.79 -4.81 6.74
C GLN A 222 -24.22 -4.74 6.19
N SER A 223 -24.60 -3.60 5.58
CA SER A 223 -25.89 -3.48 4.92
C SER A 223 -26.06 -4.50 3.81
N ASP A 224 -27.24 -5.08 3.70
CA ASP A 224 -27.54 -6.10 2.70
C ASP A 224 -27.43 -5.52 1.28
N ASN A 225 -26.60 -6.16 0.48
CA ASN A 225 -26.37 -5.88 -0.94
C ASN A 225 -26.63 -7.10 -1.84
N SER A 226 -27.25 -8.13 -1.30
CA SER A 226 -27.48 -9.43 -1.96
C SER A 226 -28.21 -9.28 -3.30
N VAL A 227 -29.22 -8.40 -3.36
CA VAL A 227 -29.99 -8.15 -4.60
C VAL A 227 -29.06 -7.62 -5.70
N MET A 228 -28.14 -6.71 -5.38
CA MET A 228 -27.19 -6.17 -6.37
C MET A 228 -26.24 -7.26 -6.85
N ILE A 229 -25.65 -8.01 -5.94
CA ILE A 229 -24.68 -9.07 -6.25
C ILE A 229 -25.31 -10.21 -7.07
N HIS A 230 -26.54 -10.59 -6.76
CA HIS A 230 -27.24 -11.69 -7.43
C HIS A 230 -27.98 -11.28 -8.72
N ARG A 231 -27.87 -10.03 -9.19
CA ARG A 231 -28.53 -9.62 -10.46
C ARG A 231 -28.04 -10.38 -11.68
N MET A 232 -26.92 -11.04 -11.59
CA MET A 232 -26.34 -11.83 -12.68
C MET A 232 -26.10 -11.01 -13.98
N GLY A 233 -25.31 -11.56 -14.87
CA GLY A 233 -25.05 -10.94 -16.15
C GLY A 233 -23.70 -10.22 -16.22
N ARG A 234 -23.51 -9.48 -17.31
CA ARG A 234 -22.26 -8.81 -17.61
C ARG A 234 -22.35 -7.32 -17.28
N ILE A 235 -21.39 -6.81 -16.53
CA ILE A 235 -21.22 -5.36 -16.35
C ILE A 235 -20.67 -4.78 -17.66
N PRO A 236 -21.35 -3.77 -18.27
CA PRO A 236 -20.84 -3.12 -19.47
C PRO A 236 -19.50 -2.44 -19.21
N ALA A 237 -18.61 -2.46 -20.21
CA ALA A 237 -17.36 -1.74 -20.13
C ALA A 237 -17.59 -0.22 -19.98
N PRO A 238 -16.90 0.47 -19.07
CA PRO A 238 -17.05 1.91 -18.89
C PRO A 238 -16.51 2.68 -20.10
N LEU A 239 -17.10 3.83 -20.37
CA LEU A 239 -16.62 4.75 -21.39
C LEU A 239 -15.46 5.56 -20.85
N GLN A 240 -14.32 5.52 -21.53
CA GLN A 240 -13.15 6.34 -21.17
C GLN A 240 -13.41 7.85 -21.30
N SER A 241 -14.30 8.23 -22.20
CA SER A 241 -14.71 9.62 -22.45
C SER A 241 -15.47 10.28 -21.29
N LEU A 242 -15.88 9.51 -20.27
CA LEU A 242 -16.47 10.05 -19.04
C LEU A 242 -15.41 10.50 -18.01
N LYS A 243 -14.14 10.42 -18.35
CA LYS A 243 -13.08 11.10 -17.58
C LYS A 243 -13.10 12.58 -17.93
N ASN A 244 -13.76 13.34 -17.08
CA ASN A 244 -13.75 14.80 -17.18
C ASN A 244 -12.42 15.38 -16.71
#